data_96edd6035f526e1b292c59e42f2b3280
#
_entry.id   96edd6035f526e1b292c59e42f2b3280
#
_cell.length_a   1.000
_cell.length_b   1.000
_cell.length_c   1.000
_cell.angle_alpha   90.00
_cell.angle_beta   90.00
_cell.angle_gamma   90.00
#
_symmetry.space_group_name_H-M   'P 1'
#
loop_
_entity.id
_entity.type
_entity.pdbx_description
1 polymer ?
#
loop_
_entity_poly.entity_id
_entity_poly.type
_entity_poly.pdbx_seq_one_letter_code
_entity_poly.pdbx_strand_id
1 'polypeptide(L)'
;SEYLTQIKTGKVIDNLLLSFDAIQQEYWVGWIDLLSKDLNWVTKKSYFENPKSNFSNLKTEIDLPFSVPFVGRNQLNLLSIINKIYFRKNTNSKIKTNSLYETFFPLSFLTDTRNISANRKIIQVQFSIPLKNQEKLDYLIRYLVNKQHPLLCSIKKFSHKENLNNFSFYQKGWTVAVDFEYKNFNEDRVREFYSELIKYEGKVYLAKDSTLDETNFKEMYPEYDKWREIVKSIDPYNLYQSELSKRLGIKNW
;
A
#
# COMPACT_ATOMS: atom_id res chain seq x y z
N SER A 1 -21.19 -12.16 7.81
CA SER A 1 -20.10 -12.94 7.20
C SER A 1 -18.92 -12.91 8.14
N GLU A 2 -18.40 -14.06 8.49
CA GLU A 2 -17.26 -14.20 9.38
C GLU A 2 -16.04 -14.63 8.57
N TYR A 3 -14.90 -14.09 8.93
CA TYR A 3 -13.61 -14.42 8.35
C TYR A 3 -12.71 -15.02 9.41
N LEU A 4 -12.18 -16.19 9.15
CA LEU A 4 -11.08 -16.71 9.93
C LEU A 4 -9.79 -16.00 9.52
N THR A 5 -9.20 -15.29 10.46
CA THR A 5 -7.98 -14.53 10.22
C THR A 5 -6.81 -15.18 10.96
N GLN A 6 -5.84 -15.66 10.19
CA GLN A 6 -4.56 -16.11 10.71
C GLN A 6 -3.55 -14.98 10.70
N ILE A 7 -2.88 -14.76 11.83
CA ILE A 7 -1.83 -13.76 11.98
C ILE A 7 -0.48 -14.46 12.05
N LYS A 8 0.48 -14.03 11.23
CA LYS A 8 1.87 -14.46 11.30
C LYS A 8 2.79 -13.25 11.41
N THR A 9 3.92 -13.44 12.04
CA THR A 9 4.96 -12.40 12.19
C THR A 9 6.31 -12.97 11.81
N GLY A 10 7.21 -12.12 11.41
CA GLY A 10 8.58 -12.51 11.10
C GLY A 10 9.47 -11.30 10.85
N LYS A 11 10.65 -11.59 10.38
CA LYS A 11 11.68 -10.62 10.01
C LYS A 11 12.16 -10.96 8.62
N VAL A 12 12.73 -9.97 7.93
CA VAL A 12 13.24 -10.08 6.57
C VAL A 12 12.13 -10.33 5.54
N ILE A 13 12.13 -9.58 4.45
CA ILE A 13 11.09 -9.61 3.43
C ILE A 13 10.99 -10.96 2.73
N ASP A 14 12.10 -11.65 2.50
CA ASP A 14 12.08 -12.97 1.85
C ASP A 14 11.21 -13.97 2.61
N ASN A 15 11.31 -13.98 3.94
CA ASN A 15 10.45 -14.82 4.78
C ASN A 15 8.97 -14.40 4.72
N LEU A 16 8.71 -13.12 4.53
CA LEU A 16 7.35 -12.61 4.30
C LEU A 16 6.82 -13.14 2.97
N LEU A 17 7.58 -13.05 1.88
CA LEU A 17 7.19 -13.54 0.57
C LEU A 17 6.86 -15.03 0.60
N LEU A 18 7.74 -15.85 1.21
CA LEU A 18 7.50 -17.29 1.41
C LEU A 18 6.23 -17.56 2.23
N SER A 19 5.91 -16.69 3.19
CA SER A 19 4.70 -16.86 4.00
C SER A 19 3.42 -16.72 3.17
N PHE A 20 3.47 -16.05 2.03
CA PHE A 20 2.33 -15.84 1.12
C PHE A 20 2.10 -16.99 0.14
N ASP A 21 3.07 -17.84 -0.14
CA ASP A 21 2.92 -18.89 -1.15
C ASP A 21 2.21 -20.15 -0.67
N ALA A 22 2.01 -20.29 0.63
CA ALA A 22 1.66 -21.57 1.23
C ALA A 22 0.21 -22.03 1.04
N ILE A 23 -0.78 -21.19 0.72
CA ILE A 23 -2.20 -21.62 0.60
C ILE A 23 -3.01 -20.62 -0.27
N GLN A 24 -3.96 -21.13 -1.05
CA GLN A 24 -5.01 -20.33 -1.73
C GLN A 24 -5.90 -19.66 -0.68
N GLN A 25 -5.76 -18.33 -0.53
CA GLN A 25 -6.56 -17.55 0.41
C GLN A 25 -7.15 -16.34 -0.29
N GLU A 26 -8.35 -15.96 0.15
CA GLU A 26 -9.12 -14.91 -0.53
C GLU A 26 -8.55 -13.50 -0.29
N TYR A 27 -7.99 -13.25 0.90
CA TYR A 27 -7.47 -11.92 1.23
C TYR A 27 -6.22 -11.98 2.10
N TRP A 28 -5.18 -11.30 1.64
CA TRP A 28 -3.90 -11.18 2.34
C TRP A 28 -3.41 -9.75 2.36
N VAL A 29 -3.02 -9.31 3.55
CA VAL A 29 -2.34 -8.04 3.75
C VAL A 29 -1.18 -8.23 4.71
N GLY A 30 -0.04 -7.61 4.40
CA GLY A 30 1.11 -7.50 5.28
C GLY A 30 1.33 -6.06 5.69
N TRP A 31 1.79 -5.87 6.91
CA TRP A 31 2.38 -4.65 7.43
C TRP A 31 3.87 -4.87 7.63
N ILE A 32 4.68 -3.86 7.27
CA ILE A 32 6.14 -3.90 7.39
C ILE A 32 6.58 -2.71 8.24
N ASP A 33 7.39 -2.98 9.27
CA ASP A 33 8.04 -1.95 10.08
C ASP A 33 9.31 -1.44 9.40
N LEU A 34 9.19 -0.35 8.66
CA LEU A 34 10.30 0.27 7.93
C LEU A 34 11.31 0.97 8.84
N LEU A 35 10.99 1.13 10.14
CA LEU A 35 11.91 1.71 11.13
C LEU A 35 12.75 0.62 11.82
N SER A 36 12.44 -0.65 11.62
CA SER A 36 13.24 -1.76 12.12
C SER A 36 14.35 -2.13 11.15
N LYS A 37 15.55 -2.42 11.66
CA LYS A 37 16.70 -2.84 10.84
C LYS A 37 16.38 -4.09 10.02
N ASP A 38 15.68 -5.05 10.62
CA ASP A 38 15.38 -6.35 10.03
C ASP A 38 14.05 -6.35 9.26
N LEU A 39 13.40 -5.19 9.07
CA LEU A 39 12.07 -5.09 8.47
C LEU A 39 11.08 -6.09 9.07
N ASN A 40 10.78 -5.92 10.37
CA ASN A 40 9.78 -6.75 11.04
C ASN A 40 8.44 -6.64 10.32
N TRP A 41 7.72 -7.76 10.20
CA TRP A 41 6.44 -7.76 9.50
C TRP A 41 5.36 -8.54 10.25
N VAL A 42 4.13 -8.17 10.00
CA VAL A 42 2.92 -8.85 10.47
C VAL A 42 2.03 -9.10 9.26
N THR A 43 1.64 -10.34 9.02
CA THR A 43 0.67 -10.68 7.97
C THR A 43 -0.65 -11.12 8.58
N LYS A 44 -1.73 -10.72 7.93
CA LYS A 44 -3.09 -11.18 8.21
C LYS A 44 -3.62 -11.88 6.98
N LYS A 45 -4.00 -13.14 7.16
CA LYS A 45 -4.62 -13.99 6.15
C LYS A 45 -6.06 -14.22 6.53
N SER A 46 -6.98 -13.91 5.66
CA SER A 46 -8.38 -14.09 5.93
C SER A 46 -9.02 -14.93 4.85
N TYR A 47 -9.83 -15.89 5.26
CA TYR A 47 -10.65 -16.72 4.39
C TYR A 47 -12.08 -16.72 4.89
N PHE A 48 -13.00 -16.82 3.96
CA PHE A 48 -14.41 -16.78 4.22
C PHE A 48 -14.87 -18.09 4.85
N GLU A 49 -15.55 -18.02 5.97
CA GLU A 49 -16.23 -19.15 6.57
C GLU A 49 -17.75 -19.02 6.35
N ASN A 50 -18.39 -20.10 5.97
CA ASN A 50 -19.77 -20.15 5.49
C ASN A 50 -20.75 -19.40 6.43
N PRO A 51 -21.65 -18.56 5.92
CA PRO A 51 -22.46 -17.65 6.73
C PRO A 51 -23.54 -18.39 7.51
N LYS A 52 -23.21 -18.97 8.63
CA LYS A 52 -24.18 -19.36 9.67
C LYS A 52 -24.10 -18.37 10.83
N SER A 53 -24.15 -17.09 10.57
CA SER A 53 -24.11 -16.14 11.67
C SER A 53 -25.12 -15.05 11.53
N ASN A 54 -25.89 -14.87 12.57
CA ASN A 54 -26.57 -13.63 12.90
C ASN A 54 -25.56 -12.49 12.82
N PHE A 55 -25.95 -11.38 12.22
CA PHE A 55 -25.19 -10.13 12.29
C PHE A 55 -24.90 -9.81 13.76
N SER A 56 -23.78 -10.29 14.27
CA SER A 56 -23.34 -9.89 15.59
C SER A 56 -22.92 -8.44 15.52
N ASN A 57 -23.42 -7.68 16.46
CA ASN A 57 -23.25 -6.24 16.62
C ASN A 57 -21.85 -5.77 16.22
N LEU A 58 -21.82 -4.83 15.28
CA LEU A 58 -20.65 -4.01 15.00
C LEU A 58 -20.11 -3.52 16.34
N LYS A 59 -18.88 -3.91 16.67
CA LYS A 59 -18.24 -3.39 17.87
C LYS A 59 -18.20 -1.88 17.77
N THR A 60 -18.75 -1.23 18.78
CA THR A 60 -18.72 0.21 18.95
C THR A 60 -17.30 0.73 18.73
N GLU A 61 -17.20 1.71 17.88
CA GLU A 61 -16.00 2.50 17.66
C GLU A 61 -15.45 2.95 19.03
N ILE A 62 -14.16 2.76 19.24
CA ILE A 62 -13.51 3.28 20.45
C ILE A 62 -13.08 4.70 20.10
N ASP A 63 -13.82 5.68 20.58
CA ASP A 63 -13.35 7.06 20.61
C ASP A 63 -12.09 7.11 21.48
N LEU A 64 -10.97 7.41 20.86
CA LEU A 64 -9.80 7.79 21.63
C LEU A 64 -10.05 9.20 22.18
N PRO A 65 -10.22 9.36 23.50
CA PRO A 65 -10.67 10.62 24.10
C PRO A 65 -9.62 11.76 24.04
N PHE A 66 -8.50 11.52 23.39
CA PHE A 66 -7.43 12.51 23.22
C PHE A 66 -6.70 12.28 21.90
N SER A 67 -6.43 13.40 21.23
CA SER A 67 -5.41 13.44 20.21
C SER A 67 -4.10 13.01 20.88
N VAL A 68 -3.50 11.90 20.44
CA VAL A 68 -2.14 11.58 20.85
C VAL A 68 -1.29 12.75 20.34
N PRO A 69 -0.75 13.61 21.21
CA PRO A 69 0.05 14.72 20.75
C PRO A 69 1.34 14.15 20.16
N PHE A 70 1.37 13.97 18.88
CA PHE A 70 2.60 13.70 18.14
C PHE A 70 3.41 14.99 18.08
N VAL A 71 4.05 15.33 19.18
CA VAL A 71 4.79 16.58 19.30
C VAL A 71 6.28 16.34 19.03
N GLY A 72 6.81 17.01 18.00
CA GLY A 72 8.23 17.34 17.86
C GLY A 72 9.17 16.25 17.30
N ARG A 73 10.47 16.50 17.43
CA ARG A 73 11.61 15.72 16.91
C ARG A 73 11.63 14.21 17.27
N ASN A 74 10.88 13.78 18.28
CA ASN A 74 10.87 12.41 18.80
C ASN A 74 9.84 11.47 18.16
N GLN A 75 9.22 11.87 17.06
CA GLN A 75 8.07 11.16 16.49
C GLN A 75 8.42 9.81 15.89
N LEU A 76 9.55 9.69 15.19
CA LEU A 76 10.02 8.41 14.67
C LEU A 76 10.35 7.45 15.81
N ASN A 77 10.85 7.95 16.94
CA ASN A 77 11.10 7.13 18.13
C ASN A 77 9.79 6.59 18.72
N LEU A 78 8.76 7.45 18.82
CA LEU A 78 7.45 7.03 19.31
C LEU A 78 6.79 6.04 18.34
N LEU A 79 6.83 6.30 17.03
CA LEU A 79 6.34 5.38 16.02
C LEU A 79 7.10 4.03 16.08
N SER A 80 8.41 4.07 16.24
CA SER A 80 9.21 2.85 16.44
C SER A 80 8.79 2.05 17.68
N ILE A 81 8.46 2.73 18.78
CA ILE A 81 7.96 2.07 20.00
C ILE A 81 6.59 1.43 19.73
N ILE A 82 5.67 2.17 19.10
CA ILE A 82 4.34 1.66 18.71
C ILE A 82 4.48 0.44 17.81
N ASN A 83 5.34 0.51 16.80
CA ASN A 83 5.62 -0.59 15.89
C ASN A 83 6.14 -1.82 16.62
N LYS A 84 7.07 -1.65 17.58
CA LYS A 84 7.58 -2.75 18.42
C LYS A 84 6.48 -3.38 19.27
N ILE A 85 5.60 -2.56 19.85
CA ILE A 85 4.45 -3.05 20.64
C ILE A 85 3.50 -3.83 19.73
N TYR A 86 3.16 -3.28 18.58
CA TYR A 86 2.29 -3.94 17.59
C TYR A 86 2.87 -5.27 17.13
N PHE A 87 4.16 -5.32 16.80
CA PHE A 87 4.84 -6.53 16.41
C PHE A 87 4.79 -7.58 17.54
N ARG A 88 5.18 -7.21 18.75
CA ARG A 88 5.19 -8.12 19.94
C ARG A 88 3.80 -8.64 20.28
N LYS A 89 2.76 -7.81 20.19
CA LYS A 89 1.38 -8.21 20.45
C LYS A 89 0.88 -9.27 19.47
N ASN A 90 1.46 -9.34 18.30
CA ASN A 90 1.10 -10.27 17.22
C ASN A 90 2.06 -11.46 17.08
N THR A 91 3.11 -11.57 17.91
CA THR A 91 4.14 -12.64 17.81
C THR A 91 3.57 -14.04 18.10
N ASN A 92 2.47 -14.14 18.85
CA ASN A 92 1.80 -15.40 19.07
C ASN A 92 0.74 -15.57 17.98
N SER A 93 1.04 -16.37 16.95
CA SER A 93 0.09 -16.62 15.87
C SER A 93 -1.23 -17.15 16.43
N LYS A 94 -2.29 -16.37 16.22
CA LYS A 94 -3.64 -16.71 16.70
C LYS A 94 -4.56 -16.75 15.49
N ILE A 95 -5.40 -17.76 15.44
CA ILE A 95 -6.56 -17.74 14.56
C ILE A 95 -7.66 -16.98 15.29
N LYS A 96 -8.23 -15.98 14.65
CA LYS A 96 -9.34 -15.19 15.17
C LYS A 96 -10.46 -15.16 14.17
N THR A 97 -11.67 -15.21 14.66
CA THR A 97 -12.84 -14.90 13.85
C THR A 97 -13.06 -13.40 13.86
N ASN A 98 -13.09 -12.80 12.68
CA ASN A 98 -13.33 -11.37 12.49
C ASN A 98 -14.58 -11.16 11.63
N SER A 99 -15.26 -10.05 11.83
CA SER A 99 -16.29 -9.59 10.92
C SER A 99 -15.67 -9.15 9.58
N LEU A 100 -16.50 -9.03 8.54
CA LEU A 100 -16.11 -8.45 7.26
C LEU A 100 -15.47 -7.06 7.46
N TYR A 101 -16.08 -6.25 8.31
CA TYR A 101 -15.59 -4.89 8.58
C TYR A 101 -14.20 -4.89 9.24
N GLU A 102 -14.00 -5.70 10.28
CA GLU A 102 -12.68 -5.81 10.95
C GLU A 102 -11.59 -6.39 10.03
N THR A 103 -11.99 -7.22 9.05
CA THR A 103 -11.06 -7.82 8.09
C THR A 103 -10.57 -6.81 7.06
N PHE A 104 -11.49 -6.05 6.46
CA PHE A 104 -11.15 -5.12 5.38
C PHE A 104 -10.78 -3.73 5.86
N PHE A 105 -11.24 -3.34 7.05
CA PHE A 105 -10.97 -2.05 7.68
C PHE A 105 -10.27 -2.22 9.04
N PRO A 106 -9.06 -2.78 9.10
CA PRO A 106 -8.40 -3.13 10.36
C PRO A 106 -8.03 -1.93 11.24
N LEU A 107 -8.14 -0.71 10.72
CA LEU A 107 -7.89 0.54 11.45
C LEU A 107 -9.19 1.31 11.76
N SER A 108 -10.35 0.77 11.45
CA SER A 108 -11.64 1.44 11.65
C SER A 108 -12.02 1.68 13.10
N PHE A 109 -11.36 0.98 14.05
CA PHE A 109 -11.51 1.27 15.48
C PHE A 109 -10.94 2.66 15.85
N LEU A 110 -10.18 3.28 14.96
CA LEU A 110 -9.68 4.64 15.11
C LEU A 110 -10.66 5.57 14.37
N THR A 111 -11.60 6.14 15.10
CA THR A 111 -12.67 6.96 14.54
C THR A 111 -12.19 8.23 13.85
N ASP A 112 -11.05 8.74 14.26
CA ASP A 112 -10.46 9.91 13.62
C ASP A 112 -8.95 9.76 13.40
N THR A 113 -8.62 9.21 12.23
CA THR A 113 -7.21 9.13 11.79
C THR A 113 -6.56 10.51 11.64
N ARG A 114 -7.36 11.58 11.52
CA ARG A 114 -6.85 12.96 11.50
C ARG A 114 -6.27 13.35 12.85
N ASN A 115 -6.84 12.86 13.95
CA ASN A 115 -6.29 13.09 15.29
C ASN A 115 -4.94 12.39 15.49
N ILE A 116 -4.73 11.24 14.84
CA ILE A 116 -3.44 10.54 14.84
C ILE A 116 -2.42 11.26 13.96
N SER A 117 -2.87 11.79 12.84
CA SER A 117 -2.00 12.55 11.93
C SER A 117 -1.70 13.96 12.44
N ALA A 118 -2.38 14.42 13.51
CA ALA A 118 -2.17 15.75 14.12
C ALA A 118 -2.12 16.88 13.06
N ASN A 119 -3.07 16.91 12.12
CA ASN A 119 -3.14 17.84 10.99
C ASN A 119 -1.94 17.76 10.01
N ARG A 120 -1.21 16.65 10.01
CA ARG A 120 -0.12 16.45 9.06
C ARG A 120 -0.64 16.06 7.71
N LYS A 121 -0.04 16.63 6.70
CA LYS A 121 -0.22 16.15 5.33
C LYS A 121 0.58 14.86 5.16
N ILE A 122 -0.09 13.82 4.71
CA ILE A 122 0.52 12.52 4.38
C ILE A 122 0.51 12.39 2.87
N ILE A 123 1.60 11.90 2.31
CA ILE A 123 1.71 11.50 0.92
C ILE A 123 1.96 9.99 0.85
N GLN A 124 1.27 9.31 -0.04
CA GLN A 124 1.42 7.87 -0.23
C GLN A 124 2.02 7.59 -1.60
N VAL A 125 3.04 6.74 -1.61
CA VAL A 125 3.59 6.13 -2.84
C VAL A 125 3.18 4.68 -2.87
N GLN A 126 2.44 4.28 -3.91
CA GLN A 126 2.06 2.88 -4.10
C GLN A 126 2.57 2.38 -5.44
N PHE A 127 3.28 1.26 -5.41
CA PHE A 127 3.81 0.61 -6.60
C PHE A 127 3.48 -0.88 -6.63
N SER A 128 3.56 -1.47 -7.82
CA SER A 128 3.49 -2.91 -8.02
C SER A 128 4.74 -3.42 -8.72
N ILE A 129 5.04 -4.69 -8.51
CA ILE A 129 6.14 -5.41 -9.15
C ILE A 129 5.66 -6.80 -9.57
N PRO A 130 5.99 -7.28 -10.79
CA PRO A 130 5.58 -8.59 -11.25
C PRO A 130 6.26 -9.71 -10.45
N LEU A 131 5.61 -10.85 -10.36
CA LEU A 131 6.06 -12.01 -9.57
C LEU A 131 7.47 -12.47 -9.96
N LYS A 132 7.82 -12.39 -11.23
CA LYS A 132 9.14 -12.80 -11.75
C LYS A 132 10.31 -11.98 -11.19
N ASN A 133 10.03 -10.78 -10.67
CA ASN A 133 11.03 -9.87 -10.11
C ASN A 133 10.86 -9.69 -8.59
N GLN A 134 10.13 -10.60 -7.93
CA GLN A 134 9.81 -10.46 -6.49
C GLN A 134 11.05 -10.41 -5.59
N GLU A 135 12.17 -11.00 -5.99
CA GLU A 135 13.44 -10.95 -5.24
C GLU A 135 14.02 -9.54 -5.13
N LYS A 136 13.55 -8.60 -5.96
CA LYS A 136 13.95 -7.18 -5.89
C LYS A 136 13.13 -6.36 -4.91
N LEU A 137 12.12 -6.97 -4.28
CA LEU A 137 11.18 -6.23 -3.46
C LEU A 137 11.83 -5.58 -2.22
N ASP A 138 12.71 -6.31 -1.51
CA ASP A 138 13.46 -5.77 -0.38
C ASP A 138 14.33 -4.57 -0.81
N TYR A 139 15.05 -4.75 -1.90
CA TYR A 139 15.88 -3.69 -2.47
C TYR A 139 15.07 -2.45 -2.82
N LEU A 140 13.95 -2.61 -3.54
CA LEU A 140 13.11 -1.50 -3.97
C LEU A 140 12.46 -0.76 -2.79
N ILE A 141 12.01 -1.47 -1.76
CA ILE A 141 11.47 -0.86 -0.55
C ILE A 141 12.55 -0.03 0.15
N ARG A 142 13.73 -0.60 0.35
CA ARG A 142 14.86 0.11 0.99
C ARG A 142 15.32 1.31 0.16
N TYR A 143 15.33 1.18 -1.16
CA TYR A 143 15.67 2.27 -2.07
C TYR A 143 14.68 3.44 -1.92
N LEU A 144 13.38 3.15 -1.95
CA LEU A 144 12.33 4.14 -1.80
C LEU A 144 12.41 4.89 -0.47
N VAL A 145 12.65 4.18 0.64
CA VAL A 145 12.64 4.81 1.98
C VAL A 145 13.98 5.40 2.41
N ASN A 146 15.04 5.20 1.63
CA ASN A 146 16.35 5.70 1.97
C ASN A 146 16.36 7.23 2.10
N LYS A 147 16.83 7.74 3.24
CA LYS A 147 16.85 9.17 3.58
C LYS A 147 15.47 9.84 3.58
N GLN A 148 14.42 9.05 3.80
CA GLN A 148 13.06 9.53 3.96
C GLN A 148 12.47 9.14 5.32
N HIS A 149 11.30 9.68 5.65
CA HIS A 149 10.62 9.42 6.93
C HIS A 149 9.32 8.63 6.66
N PRO A 150 9.42 7.29 6.47
CA PRO A 150 8.24 6.47 6.26
C PRO A 150 7.44 6.35 7.55
N LEU A 151 6.11 6.37 7.42
CA LEU A 151 5.17 6.25 8.54
C LEU A 151 4.55 4.85 8.59
N LEU A 152 4.06 4.38 7.46
CA LEU A 152 3.37 3.10 7.33
C LEU A 152 3.79 2.40 6.05
N CYS A 153 3.90 1.08 6.10
CA CYS A 153 4.08 0.27 4.90
C CYS A 153 3.11 -0.90 4.91
N SER A 154 2.37 -1.05 3.83
CA SER A 154 1.53 -2.21 3.60
C SER A 154 1.91 -2.92 2.30
N ILE A 155 1.78 -4.24 2.30
CA ILE A 155 2.06 -5.10 1.17
C ILE A 155 0.88 -6.05 0.92
N LYS A 156 0.55 -6.28 -0.35
CA LYS A 156 -0.47 -7.24 -0.77
C LYS A 156 0.04 -8.04 -1.98
N LYS A 157 -0.50 -9.23 -2.18
CA LYS A 157 -0.23 -10.05 -3.36
C LYS A 157 -1.42 -10.03 -4.31
N PHE A 158 -1.18 -9.77 -5.57
CA PHE A 158 -2.14 -9.95 -6.65
C PHE A 158 -1.97 -11.36 -7.23
N SER A 159 -3.00 -12.21 -7.09
CA SER A 159 -2.89 -13.64 -7.38
C SER A 159 -3.40 -14.05 -8.75
N HIS A 160 -4.38 -13.37 -9.32
CA HIS A 160 -4.98 -13.73 -10.59
C HIS A 160 -4.49 -12.85 -11.73
N LYS A 161 -4.37 -13.46 -12.91
CA LYS A 161 -4.20 -12.70 -14.14
C LYS A 161 -5.59 -12.55 -14.75
N GLU A 162 -6.25 -11.44 -14.45
CA GLU A 162 -7.40 -11.05 -15.24
C GLU A 162 -6.91 -10.38 -16.53
N ASN A 163 -7.66 -10.56 -17.62
CA ASN A 163 -7.49 -9.77 -18.84
C ASN A 163 -8.02 -8.36 -18.54
N LEU A 164 -7.28 -7.64 -17.72
CA LEU A 164 -7.59 -6.25 -17.45
C LEU A 164 -7.23 -5.42 -18.68
N ASN A 165 -8.08 -4.46 -18.95
CA ASN A 165 -7.89 -3.51 -20.03
C ASN A 165 -6.47 -2.91 -20.04
N ASN A 166 -6.03 -2.52 -21.20
CA ASN A 166 -4.66 -2.08 -21.55
C ASN A 166 -4.06 -0.97 -20.68
N PHE A 167 -4.79 -0.43 -19.70
CA PHE A 167 -4.36 0.66 -18.81
C PHE A 167 -4.60 0.30 -17.34
N SER A 168 -3.92 -0.74 -16.87
CA SER A 168 -4.10 -1.24 -15.51
C SER A 168 -2.81 -1.18 -14.69
N PHE A 169 -2.95 -0.70 -13.45
CA PHE A 169 -1.94 -0.85 -12.42
C PHE A 169 -1.74 -2.31 -11.99
N TYR A 170 -2.80 -3.12 -12.12
CA TYR A 170 -2.78 -4.51 -11.71
C TYR A 170 -1.82 -5.31 -12.57
N GLN A 171 -0.98 -6.11 -11.91
CA GLN A 171 -0.15 -7.13 -12.52
C GLN A 171 0.03 -8.28 -11.53
N LYS A 172 0.05 -9.53 -12.01
CA LYS A 172 0.30 -10.67 -11.14
C LYS A 172 1.64 -10.49 -10.42
N GLY A 173 1.61 -10.35 -9.09
CA GLY A 173 2.80 -10.03 -8.31
C GLY A 173 2.48 -9.34 -7.00
N TRP A 174 3.25 -8.34 -6.64
CA TRP A 174 3.17 -7.66 -5.36
C TRP A 174 2.82 -6.19 -5.53
N THR A 175 2.05 -5.64 -4.60
CA THR A 175 1.87 -4.20 -4.46
C THR A 175 2.25 -3.75 -3.07
N VAL A 176 2.98 -2.65 -3.01
CA VAL A 176 3.47 -2.03 -1.77
C VAL A 176 2.99 -0.59 -1.74
N ALA A 177 2.44 -0.18 -0.61
CA ALA A 177 2.09 1.21 -0.35
C ALA A 177 2.85 1.71 0.87
N VAL A 178 3.53 2.84 0.71
CA VAL A 178 4.31 3.49 1.76
C VAL A 178 3.78 4.91 1.98
N ASP A 179 3.44 5.21 3.22
CA ASP A 179 3.04 6.54 3.64
C ASP A 179 4.24 7.32 4.17
N PHE A 180 4.35 8.58 3.77
CA PHE A 180 5.37 9.51 4.20
C PHE A 180 4.75 10.76 4.80
N GLU A 181 5.45 11.39 5.73
CA GLU A 181 5.11 12.74 6.16
C GLU A 181 5.49 13.74 5.08
N TYR A 182 4.53 14.51 4.57
CA TYR A 182 4.75 15.45 3.46
C TYR A 182 5.87 16.46 3.72
N LYS A 183 6.00 16.95 4.96
CA LYS A 183 7.03 17.93 5.35
C LYS A 183 8.46 17.45 5.10
N ASN A 184 8.68 16.14 5.19
CA ASN A 184 9.99 15.49 5.05
C ASN A 184 10.07 14.63 3.77
N PHE A 185 9.10 14.78 2.88
CA PHE A 185 9.03 14.02 1.64
C PHE A 185 10.01 14.58 0.61
N ASN A 186 10.85 13.72 0.07
CA ASN A 186 11.81 14.07 -0.97
C ASN A 186 11.32 13.57 -2.33
N GLU A 187 10.75 14.48 -3.12
CA GLU A 187 10.20 14.18 -4.46
C GLU A 187 11.26 13.70 -5.44
N ASP A 188 12.44 14.29 -5.43
CA ASP A 188 13.51 13.89 -6.35
C ASP A 188 13.95 12.46 -6.10
N ARG A 189 14.01 12.06 -4.83
CA ARG A 189 14.31 10.68 -4.45
C ARG A 189 13.25 9.69 -4.93
N VAL A 190 11.99 10.11 -4.92
CA VAL A 190 10.90 9.28 -5.43
C VAL A 190 10.93 9.19 -6.95
N ARG A 191 11.30 10.25 -7.65
CA ARG A 191 11.52 10.20 -9.10
C ARG A 191 12.68 9.28 -9.49
N GLU A 192 13.79 9.33 -8.75
CA GLU A 192 14.90 8.37 -8.92
C GLU A 192 14.42 6.93 -8.69
N PHE A 193 13.60 6.71 -7.67
CA PHE A 193 12.98 5.41 -7.41
C PHE A 193 12.10 4.94 -8.58
N TYR A 194 11.36 5.81 -9.24
CA TYR A 194 10.55 5.44 -10.40
C TYR A 194 11.42 4.91 -11.55
N SER A 195 12.52 5.56 -11.84
CA SER A 195 13.47 5.09 -12.85
C SER A 195 14.10 3.73 -12.48
N GLU A 196 14.28 3.49 -11.19
CA GLU A 196 14.75 2.19 -10.71
C GLU A 196 13.66 1.12 -10.79
N LEU A 197 12.42 1.47 -10.44
CA LEU A 197 11.27 0.58 -10.49
C LEU A 197 10.96 0.06 -11.90
N ILE A 198 11.11 0.91 -12.90
CA ILE A 198 10.92 0.58 -14.33
C ILE A 198 11.83 -0.57 -14.78
N LYS A 199 13.06 -0.63 -14.32
CA LYS A 199 14.03 -1.70 -14.67
C LYS A 199 13.50 -3.09 -14.32
N TYR A 200 12.57 -3.16 -13.37
CA TYR A 200 11.93 -4.40 -12.89
C TYR A 200 10.45 -4.50 -13.30
N GLU A 201 10.07 -3.76 -14.36
CA GLU A 201 8.70 -3.75 -14.89
C GLU A 201 7.63 -3.37 -13.83
N GLY A 202 8.04 -2.55 -12.87
CA GLY A 202 7.11 -2.08 -11.86
C GLY A 202 6.23 -0.95 -12.37
N LYS A 203 5.08 -0.76 -11.71
CA LYS A 203 4.11 0.30 -12.03
C LYS A 203 3.76 1.10 -10.78
N VAL A 204 3.53 2.39 -10.94
CA VAL A 204 3.03 3.27 -9.88
C VAL A 204 1.51 3.37 -9.98
N TYR A 205 0.81 3.30 -8.84
CA TYR A 205 -0.65 3.42 -8.81
C TYR A 205 -1.09 4.87 -8.98
N LEU A 206 -1.67 5.19 -10.12
CA LEU A 206 -2.03 6.57 -10.49
C LEU A 206 -3.00 7.26 -9.53
N ALA A 207 -3.85 6.50 -8.83
CA ALA A 207 -4.75 7.06 -7.83
C ALA A 207 -4.04 7.45 -6.50
N LYS A 208 -2.78 7.07 -6.33
CA LYS A 208 -1.93 7.37 -5.17
C LYS A 208 -0.66 8.12 -5.56
N ASP A 209 -0.62 8.60 -6.79
CA ASP A 209 0.52 9.28 -7.34
C ASP A 209 0.36 10.80 -7.33
N SER A 210 1.45 11.48 -6.98
CA SER A 210 1.54 12.94 -7.02
C SER A 210 2.85 13.44 -7.66
N THR A 211 3.78 12.56 -7.99
CA THR A 211 5.15 12.91 -8.38
C THR A 211 5.64 12.25 -9.66
N LEU A 212 4.88 11.29 -10.23
CA LEU A 212 5.20 10.64 -11.48
C LEU A 212 5.18 11.65 -12.63
N ASP A 213 6.23 11.68 -13.44
CA ASP A 213 6.32 12.50 -14.64
C ASP A 213 5.83 11.76 -15.89
N GLU A 214 5.68 12.49 -17.00
CA GLU A 214 5.21 11.96 -18.29
C GLU A 214 6.11 10.85 -18.83
N THR A 215 7.44 10.99 -18.70
CA THR A 215 8.41 10.03 -19.23
C THR A 215 8.30 8.69 -18.53
N ASN A 216 8.42 8.69 -17.21
CA ASN A 216 8.29 7.47 -16.40
C ASN A 216 6.89 6.85 -16.53
N PHE A 217 5.85 7.68 -16.67
CA PHE A 217 4.49 7.19 -16.88
C PHE A 217 4.36 6.38 -18.18
N LYS A 218 4.87 6.89 -19.30
CA LYS A 218 4.80 6.20 -20.59
C LYS A 218 5.58 4.90 -20.61
N GLU A 219 6.73 4.85 -19.92
CA GLU A 219 7.51 3.63 -19.79
C GLU A 219 6.80 2.57 -18.93
N MET A 220 6.13 2.99 -17.85
CA MET A 220 5.38 2.06 -16.97
C MET A 220 4.09 1.54 -17.60
N TYR A 221 3.50 2.28 -18.54
CA TYR A 221 2.19 2.01 -19.14
C TYR A 221 2.27 2.02 -20.66
N PRO A 222 2.95 1.06 -21.29
CA PRO A 222 3.19 1.06 -22.74
C PRO A 222 1.90 0.98 -23.57
N GLU A 223 0.81 0.48 -22.98
CA GLU A 223 -0.51 0.46 -23.66
C GLU A 223 -1.24 1.80 -23.61
N TYR A 224 -0.62 2.82 -23.06
CA TYR A 224 -1.18 4.16 -22.93
C TYR A 224 -1.64 4.75 -24.27
N ASP A 225 -0.89 4.54 -25.36
CA ASP A 225 -1.24 5.10 -26.66
C ASP A 225 -2.59 4.60 -27.18
N LYS A 226 -2.88 3.30 -27.00
CA LYS A 226 -4.20 2.74 -27.39
C LYS A 226 -5.34 3.36 -26.58
N TRP A 227 -5.13 3.54 -25.28
CA TRP A 227 -6.11 4.19 -24.41
C TRP A 227 -6.30 5.66 -24.81
N ARG A 228 -5.23 6.34 -25.14
CA ARG A 228 -5.23 7.73 -25.60
C ARG A 228 -6.09 7.93 -26.86
N GLU A 229 -5.97 7.06 -27.84
CA GLU A 229 -6.79 7.12 -29.05
C GLU A 229 -8.29 7.00 -28.74
N ILE A 230 -8.66 6.14 -27.82
CA ILE A 230 -10.05 6.00 -27.36
C ILE A 230 -10.51 7.32 -26.70
N VAL A 231 -9.73 7.87 -25.79
CA VAL A 231 -10.08 9.12 -25.11
C VAL A 231 -10.20 10.28 -26.11
N LYS A 232 -9.29 10.36 -27.08
CA LYS A 232 -9.34 11.37 -28.15
C LYS A 232 -10.61 11.28 -29.00
N SER A 233 -11.10 10.07 -29.26
CA SER A 233 -12.35 9.89 -30.00
C SER A 233 -13.59 10.36 -29.21
N ILE A 234 -13.54 10.32 -27.88
CA ILE A 234 -14.65 10.73 -26.99
C ILE A 234 -14.57 12.23 -26.65
N ASP A 235 -13.36 12.75 -26.46
CA ASP A 235 -13.10 14.15 -26.09
C ASP A 235 -12.06 14.79 -27.03
N PRO A 236 -12.43 14.99 -28.34
CA PRO A 236 -11.50 15.48 -29.37
C PRO A 236 -11.03 16.91 -29.08
N TYR A 237 -11.83 17.69 -28.37
CA TYR A 237 -11.53 19.10 -28.05
C TYR A 237 -10.85 19.25 -26.69
N ASN A 238 -10.51 18.14 -26.02
CA ASN A 238 -9.80 18.13 -24.74
C ASN A 238 -10.50 18.97 -23.64
N LEU A 239 -11.82 18.88 -23.57
CA LEU A 239 -12.65 19.66 -22.65
C LEU A 239 -12.50 19.21 -21.19
N TYR A 240 -12.31 17.90 -20.96
CA TYR A 240 -12.19 17.33 -19.64
C TYR A 240 -10.72 17.12 -19.29
N GLN A 241 -10.18 17.98 -18.41
CA GLN A 241 -8.81 17.92 -17.95
C GLN A 241 -8.73 17.85 -16.42
N SER A 242 -7.67 17.24 -15.93
CA SER A 242 -7.29 17.25 -14.52
C SER A 242 -5.81 17.59 -14.38
N GLU A 243 -5.37 17.97 -13.19
CA GLU A 243 -3.94 18.21 -12.93
C GLU A 243 -3.12 16.93 -13.19
N LEU A 244 -3.66 15.76 -12.88
CA LEU A 244 -3.05 14.47 -13.21
C LEU A 244 -2.87 14.34 -14.73
N SER A 245 -3.92 14.59 -15.53
CA SER A 245 -3.85 14.44 -16.99
C SER A 245 -2.86 15.41 -17.64
N LYS A 246 -2.75 16.63 -17.11
CA LYS A 246 -1.76 17.62 -17.57
C LYS A 246 -0.34 17.18 -17.23
N ARG A 247 -0.09 16.80 -15.97
CA ARG A 247 1.24 16.39 -15.48
C ARG A 247 1.79 15.16 -16.20
N LEU A 248 0.92 14.19 -16.50
CA LEU A 248 1.30 12.96 -17.20
C LEU A 248 1.22 13.08 -18.72
N GLY A 249 0.90 14.24 -19.27
CA GLY A 249 0.79 14.45 -20.72
C GLY A 249 -0.29 13.60 -21.38
N ILE A 250 -1.31 13.18 -20.62
CA ILE A 250 -2.31 12.19 -21.07
C ILE A 250 -3.13 12.68 -22.26
N LYS A 251 -3.35 14.00 -22.36
CA LYS A 251 -4.22 14.62 -23.34
C LYS A 251 -3.49 15.68 -24.18
N ASN A 252 -2.23 15.45 -24.47
CA ASN A 252 -1.44 16.33 -25.32
C ASN A 252 -1.67 15.95 -26.80
N TRP A 253 -2.81 16.35 -27.39
CA TRP A 253 -3.10 16.25 -28.81
C TRP A 253 -3.69 17.54 -29.36
#